data_8390c373a91ad915349e767ea1129f29
#
_entry.id   8390c373a91ad915349e767ea1129f29
#
_cell.length_a   1.000
_cell.length_b   1.000
_cell.length_c   1.000
_cell.angle_alpha   90.00
_cell.angle_beta   90.00
_cell.angle_gamma   90.00
#
_symmetry.space_group_name_H-M   'P 1'
#
loop_
_entity.id
_entity.type
_entity.pdbx_description
1 polymer ?
#
loop_
_entity_poly.entity_id
_entity_poly.type
_entity_poly.pdbx_seq_one_letter_code
_entity_poly.pdbx_strand_id
1 'polypeptide(L)'
;MYPLYFLLVIAIFVFIERVLAIKKAGTMDPKFMFIIKDHILSGNIDAAKSMAKNADNPVAKMIEKGIMRIGKPIESVEKSMENVAQLEMYKLERNVNILSVISKIAPIFGFVGTLMGLMQLFFNINATGEYELSTIAGGIYTKLITSITGLVIGLIAYMLHNILHTQVEKALNKMEASAADFLDVLQEPTR
;
A
#
# COMPACT_ATOMS: atom_id res chain seq x y z
N MET A 1 11.86 1.05 -25.10
CA MET A 1 10.43 0.63 -24.95
C MET A 1 10.28 -0.59 -24.05
N TYR A 2 10.99 -1.71 -24.27
CA TYR A 2 10.83 -2.92 -23.45
C TYR A 2 10.87 -2.72 -21.91
N PRO A 3 11.81 -1.93 -21.33
CA PRO A 3 11.83 -1.71 -19.87
C PRO A 3 10.57 -1.03 -19.34
N LEU A 4 9.96 -0.12 -20.10
CA LEU A 4 8.73 0.57 -19.71
C LEU A 4 7.52 -0.36 -19.63
N TYR A 5 7.36 -1.25 -20.62
CA TYR A 5 6.29 -2.27 -20.57
C TYR A 5 6.49 -3.26 -19.43
N PHE A 6 7.73 -3.62 -19.13
CA PHE A 6 8.06 -4.46 -17.98
C PHE A 6 7.66 -3.81 -16.65
N LEU A 7 7.94 -2.51 -16.48
CA LEU A 7 7.49 -1.74 -15.32
C LEU A 7 5.96 -1.69 -15.21
N LEU A 8 5.25 -1.55 -16.32
CA LEU A 8 3.79 -1.56 -16.34
C LEU A 8 3.22 -2.91 -15.87
N VAL A 9 3.78 -4.01 -16.36
CA VAL A 9 3.36 -5.37 -15.95
C VAL A 9 3.58 -5.58 -14.46
N ILE A 10 4.74 -5.17 -13.93
CA ILE A 10 5.03 -5.23 -12.49
C ILE A 10 4.02 -4.38 -11.70
N ALA A 11 3.72 -3.16 -12.16
CA ALA A 11 2.77 -2.28 -11.46
C ALA A 11 1.38 -2.91 -11.37
N ILE A 12 0.87 -3.48 -12.45
CA ILE A 12 -0.44 -4.15 -12.48
C ILE A 12 -0.43 -5.39 -11.59
N PHE A 13 0.61 -6.21 -11.65
CA PHE A 13 0.74 -7.41 -10.82
C PHE A 13 0.74 -7.08 -9.33
N VAL A 14 1.58 -6.12 -8.91
CA VAL A 14 1.67 -5.66 -7.53
C VAL A 14 0.34 -5.07 -7.07
N PHE A 15 -0.33 -4.29 -7.90
CA PHE A 15 -1.63 -3.72 -7.57
C PHE A 15 -2.68 -4.81 -7.28
N ILE A 16 -2.82 -5.78 -8.17
CA ILE A 16 -3.81 -6.88 -8.00
C ILE A 16 -3.50 -7.67 -6.73
N GLU A 17 -2.24 -8.04 -6.51
CA GLU A 17 -1.81 -8.79 -5.32
C GLU A 17 -2.14 -8.01 -4.03
N ARG A 18 -1.85 -6.71 -4.01
CA ARG A 18 -2.10 -5.87 -2.84
C ARG A 18 -3.59 -5.60 -2.59
N VAL A 19 -4.38 -5.34 -3.63
CA VAL A 19 -5.84 -5.21 -3.49
C VAL A 19 -6.45 -6.44 -2.83
N LEU A 20 -6.06 -7.63 -3.26
CA LEU A 20 -6.56 -8.87 -2.68
C LEU A 20 -6.12 -9.04 -1.22
N ALA A 21 -4.87 -8.74 -0.91
CA ALA A 21 -4.33 -8.82 0.45
C ALA A 21 -5.02 -7.83 1.41
N ILE A 22 -5.16 -6.57 1.00
CA ILE A 22 -5.79 -5.52 1.82
C ILE A 22 -7.29 -5.79 2.00
N LYS A 23 -8.00 -6.22 0.95
CA LYS A 23 -9.42 -6.60 1.08
C LYS A 23 -9.61 -7.74 2.06
N LYS A 24 -8.78 -8.79 1.98
CA LYS A 24 -8.83 -9.91 2.94
C LYS A 24 -8.59 -9.43 4.37
N ALA A 25 -7.61 -8.56 4.59
CA ALA A 25 -7.29 -8.00 5.90
C ALA A 25 -8.40 -7.07 6.43
N GLY A 26 -9.08 -6.33 5.56
CA GLY A 26 -10.15 -5.39 5.92
C GLY A 26 -11.49 -6.04 6.24
N THR A 27 -11.66 -7.34 5.97
CA THR A 27 -12.91 -8.06 6.25
C THR A 27 -12.99 -8.37 7.75
N MET A 28 -13.89 -7.69 8.45
CA MET A 28 -14.18 -7.91 9.87
C MET A 28 -15.69 -7.94 10.04
N ASP A 29 -16.19 -8.86 10.88
CA ASP A 29 -17.59 -8.88 11.27
C ASP A 29 -17.94 -7.55 11.99
N PRO A 30 -18.96 -6.81 11.56
CA PRO A 30 -19.38 -5.57 12.25
C PRO A 30 -19.70 -5.78 13.73
N LYS A 31 -20.08 -6.99 14.13
CA LYS A 31 -20.40 -7.34 15.52
C LYS A 31 -19.19 -7.75 16.35
N PHE A 32 -18.01 -7.89 15.74
CA PHE A 32 -16.81 -8.40 16.42
C PHE A 32 -16.50 -7.63 17.71
N MET A 33 -16.38 -6.31 17.64
CA MET A 33 -16.06 -5.50 18.82
C MET A 33 -17.17 -5.54 19.87
N PHE A 34 -18.44 -5.57 19.45
CA PHE A 34 -19.58 -5.71 20.36
C PHE A 34 -19.51 -7.02 21.16
N ILE A 35 -19.23 -8.14 20.51
CA ILE A 35 -19.13 -9.46 21.17
C ILE A 35 -17.89 -9.52 22.09
N ILE A 36 -16.76 -8.96 21.65
CA ILE A 36 -15.55 -8.86 22.50
C ILE A 36 -15.87 -8.06 23.79
N LYS A 37 -16.53 -6.91 23.65
CA LYS A 37 -16.95 -6.07 24.79
C LYS A 37 -17.85 -6.88 25.76
N ASP A 38 -18.85 -7.56 25.24
CA ASP A 38 -19.76 -8.37 26.03
C ASP A 38 -19.06 -9.49 26.84
N HIS A 39 -18.14 -10.20 26.21
CA HIS A 39 -17.31 -11.21 26.86
C HIS A 39 -16.39 -10.62 27.95
N ILE A 40 -15.80 -9.46 27.73
CA ILE A 40 -14.93 -8.82 28.73
C ILE A 40 -15.76 -8.37 29.94
N LEU A 41 -16.89 -7.68 29.72
CA LEU A 41 -17.76 -7.19 30.79
C LEU A 41 -18.40 -8.33 31.61
N SER A 42 -18.66 -9.47 30.96
CA SER A 42 -19.15 -10.69 31.63
C SER A 42 -18.05 -11.50 32.33
N GLY A 43 -16.78 -11.07 32.30
CA GLY A 43 -15.63 -11.75 32.89
C GLY A 43 -15.16 -12.99 32.12
N ASN A 44 -15.72 -13.27 30.93
CA ASN A 44 -15.38 -14.45 30.13
C ASN A 44 -14.18 -14.13 29.19
N ILE A 45 -13.01 -13.89 29.78
CA ILE A 45 -11.79 -13.48 29.05
C ILE A 45 -11.32 -14.56 28.07
N ASP A 46 -11.48 -15.85 28.40
CA ASP A 46 -11.06 -16.95 27.54
C ASP A 46 -11.90 -17.02 26.24
N ALA A 47 -13.20 -16.75 26.32
CA ALA A 47 -14.06 -16.66 25.14
C ALA A 47 -13.67 -15.47 24.25
N ALA A 48 -13.45 -14.30 24.85
CA ALA A 48 -12.96 -13.12 24.11
C ALA A 48 -11.64 -13.42 23.39
N LYS A 49 -10.69 -14.06 24.07
CA LYS A 49 -9.39 -14.45 23.51
C LYS A 49 -9.54 -15.46 22.37
N SER A 50 -10.36 -16.49 22.55
CA SER A 50 -10.59 -17.50 21.52
C SER A 50 -11.22 -16.90 20.26
N MET A 51 -12.18 -16.01 20.44
CA MET A 51 -12.81 -15.29 19.33
C MET A 51 -11.81 -14.42 18.58
N ALA A 52 -11.01 -13.64 19.29
CA ALA A 52 -9.99 -12.79 18.68
C ALA A 52 -8.93 -13.61 17.93
N LYS A 53 -8.49 -14.74 18.49
CA LYS A 53 -7.51 -15.65 17.87
C LYS A 53 -8.01 -16.28 16.57
N ASN A 54 -9.31 -16.59 16.49
CA ASN A 54 -9.91 -17.25 15.32
C ASN A 54 -10.20 -16.29 14.16
N ALA A 55 -10.16 -14.99 14.38
CA ALA A 55 -10.36 -13.98 13.37
C ALA A 55 -9.02 -13.58 12.72
N ASP A 56 -8.83 -13.94 11.44
CA ASP A 56 -7.58 -13.63 10.69
C ASP A 56 -7.62 -12.22 10.08
N ASN A 57 -7.66 -11.21 10.93
CA ASN A 57 -7.58 -9.81 10.52
C ASN A 57 -6.71 -8.98 11.48
N PRO A 58 -6.16 -7.82 11.03
CA PRO A 58 -5.27 -6.98 11.82
C PRO A 58 -5.86 -6.49 13.14
N VAL A 59 -7.15 -6.09 13.14
CA VAL A 59 -7.85 -5.63 14.33
C VAL A 59 -7.93 -6.74 15.38
N ALA A 60 -8.31 -7.95 14.97
CA ALA A 60 -8.43 -9.08 15.89
C ALA A 60 -7.09 -9.45 16.54
N LYS A 61 -6.00 -9.45 15.77
CA LYS A 61 -4.64 -9.70 16.30
C LYS A 61 -4.21 -8.64 17.31
N MET A 62 -4.54 -7.38 17.06
CA MET A 62 -4.28 -6.29 17.98
C MET A 62 -5.10 -6.45 19.27
N ILE A 63 -6.40 -6.73 19.16
CA ILE A 63 -7.31 -6.96 20.29
C ILE A 63 -6.90 -8.20 21.08
N GLU A 64 -6.55 -9.31 20.44
CA GLU A 64 -6.00 -10.50 21.11
C GLU A 64 -4.81 -10.13 22.00
N LYS A 65 -3.90 -9.28 21.49
CA LYS A 65 -2.75 -8.83 22.27
C LYS A 65 -3.15 -7.98 23.46
N GLY A 66 -4.15 -7.12 23.30
CA GLY A 66 -4.74 -6.36 24.40
C GLY A 66 -5.35 -7.29 25.48
N ILE A 67 -6.18 -8.26 25.07
CA ILE A 67 -6.79 -9.25 25.98
C ILE A 67 -5.74 -10.01 26.77
N MET A 68 -4.65 -10.42 26.16
CA MET A 68 -3.54 -11.12 26.82
C MET A 68 -2.81 -10.26 27.87
N ARG A 69 -3.06 -8.97 27.90
CA ARG A 69 -2.45 -8.00 28.83
C ARG A 69 -3.44 -7.46 29.86
N ILE A 70 -4.68 -7.93 29.90
CA ILE A 70 -5.68 -7.56 30.91
C ILE A 70 -5.10 -7.82 32.30
N GLY A 71 -5.30 -6.89 33.24
CA GLY A 71 -4.71 -6.92 34.58
C GLY A 71 -3.33 -6.27 34.72
N LYS A 72 -2.75 -5.77 33.63
CA LYS A 72 -1.55 -4.93 33.62
C LYS A 72 -1.93 -3.44 33.58
N PRO A 73 -1.00 -2.51 33.90
CA PRO A 73 -1.24 -1.08 33.72
C PRO A 73 -1.73 -0.78 32.31
N ILE A 74 -2.72 0.11 32.18
CA ILE A 74 -3.39 0.43 30.92
C ILE A 74 -2.42 0.85 29.82
N GLU A 75 -1.40 1.64 30.18
CA GLU A 75 -0.32 2.06 29.27
C GLU A 75 0.46 0.86 28.67
N SER A 76 0.63 -0.22 29.46
CA SER A 76 1.27 -1.46 28.99
C SER A 76 0.38 -2.23 28.01
N VAL A 77 -0.94 -2.18 28.21
CA VAL A 77 -1.92 -2.76 27.28
C VAL A 77 -1.87 -1.99 25.96
N GLU A 78 -2.07 -0.68 26.02
CA GLU A 78 -2.04 0.23 24.89
C GLU A 78 -0.77 0.07 24.06
N LYS A 79 0.39 0.16 24.69
CA LYS A 79 1.68 0.01 24.01
C LYS A 79 1.84 -1.35 23.32
N SER A 80 1.32 -2.40 23.92
CA SER A 80 1.36 -3.75 23.32
C SER A 80 0.45 -3.86 22.11
N MET A 81 -0.70 -3.20 22.13
CA MET A 81 -1.63 -3.14 21.00
C MET A 81 -1.05 -2.29 19.88
N GLU A 82 -0.48 -1.13 20.19
CA GLU A 82 0.21 -0.25 19.23
C GLU A 82 1.33 -0.99 18.47
N ASN A 83 2.16 -1.75 19.19
CA ASN A 83 3.23 -2.52 18.56
C ASN A 83 2.70 -3.57 17.56
N VAL A 84 1.57 -4.22 17.86
CA VAL A 84 0.94 -5.16 16.93
C VAL A 84 0.31 -4.41 15.75
N ALA A 85 -0.33 -3.27 16.00
CA ALA A 85 -0.89 -2.43 14.94
C ALA A 85 0.19 -2.01 13.94
N GLN A 86 1.34 -1.54 14.42
CA GLN A 86 2.48 -1.16 13.57
C GLN A 86 3.01 -2.34 12.74
N LEU A 87 3.10 -3.54 13.32
CA LEU A 87 3.53 -4.74 12.60
C LEU A 87 2.54 -5.16 11.51
N GLU A 88 1.24 -5.12 11.80
CA GLU A 88 0.21 -5.45 10.80
C GLU A 88 0.15 -4.38 9.70
N MET A 89 0.32 -3.10 10.04
CA MET A 89 0.43 -2.00 9.08
C MET A 89 1.62 -2.20 8.14
N TYR A 90 2.80 -2.51 8.68
CA TYR A 90 3.97 -2.80 7.85
C TYR A 90 3.71 -3.93 6.85
N LYS A 91 2.94 -4.97 7.25
CA LYS A 91 2.56 -6.07 6.34
C LYS A 91 1.61 -5.60 5.23
N LEU A 92 0.68 -4.70 5.54
CA LEU A 92 -0.25 -4.13 4.56
C LEU A 92 0.46 -3.19 3.57
N GLU A 93 1.39 -2.38 4.05
CA GLU A 93 2.18 -1.46 3.22
C GLU A 93 3.26 -2.16 2.39
N ARG A 94 3.61 -3.37 2.76
CA ARG A 94 4.62 -4.15 2.04
C ARG A 94 4.28 -4.19 0.55
N ASN A 95 5.27 -3.94 -0.30
CA ASN A 95 5.18 -3.88 -1.76
C ASN A 95 4.36 -2.70 -2.34
N VAL A 96 3.54 -1.97 -1.56
CA VAL A 96 2.85 -0.76 -2.06
C VAL A 96 3.86 0.29 -2.51
N ASN A 97 4.98 0.40 -1.82
CA ASN A 97 6.09 1.29 -2.18
C ASN A 97 6.68 1.02 -3.57
N ILE A 98 6.56 -0.20 -4.11
CA ILE A 98 7.03 -0.52 -5.47
C ILE A 98 6.30 0.34 -6.50
N LEU A 99 4.99 0.56 -6.33
CA LEU A 99 4.22 1.44 -7.22
C LEU A 99 4.68 2.90 -7.13
N SER A 100 5.01 3.39 -5.93
CA SER A 100 5.60 4.72 -5.75
C SER A 100 6.95 4.86 -6.45
N VAL A 101 7.78 3.82 -6.42
CA VAL A 101 9.07 3.81 -7.13
C VAL A 101 8.84 3.80 -8.65
N ILE A 102 7.95 2.96 -9.16
CA ILE A 102 7.63 2.89 -10.60
C ILE A 102 7.07 4.23 -11.10
N SER A 103 6.20 4.88 -10.33
CA SER A 103 5.61 6.17 -10.72
C SER A 103 6.65 7.27 -10.93
N LYS A 104 7.75 7.22 -10.20
CA LYS A 104 8.88 8.16 -10.31
C LYS A 104 9.87 7.76 -11.40
N ILE A 105 10.16 6.47 -11.50
CA ILE A 105 11.21 5.97 -12.40
C ILE A 105 10.73 5.89 -13.85
N ALA A 106 9.48 5.52 -14.12
CA ALA A 106 8.97 5.36 -15.48
C ALA A 106 9.07 6.66 -16.32
N PRO A 107 8.70 7.85 -15.81
CA PRO A 107 8.92 9.10 -16.53
C PRO A 107 10.39 9.38 -16.80
N ILE A 108 11.29 9.09 -15.86
CA ILE A 108 12.73 9.29 -16.01
C ILE A 108 13.27 8.39 -17.13
N PHE A 109 12.89 7.12 -17.18
CA PHE A 109 13.25 6.21 -18.25
C PHE A 109 12.73 6.69 -19.61
N GLY A 110 11.49 7.21 -19.66
CA GLY A 110 10.93 7.83 -20.86
C GLY A 110 11.77 9.00 -21.35
N PHE A 111 12.15 9.90 -20.45
CA PHE A 111 12.98 11.08 -20.76
C PHE A 111 14.39 10.71 -21.19
N VAL A 112 15.07 9.83 -20.46
CA VAL A 112 16.40 9.34 -20.83
C VAL A 112 16.38 8.67 -22.21
N GLY A 113 15.35 7.86 -22.50
CA GLY A 113 15.18 7.25 -23.82
C GLY A 113 15.05 8.27 -24.94
N THR A 114 14.38 9.40 -24.69
CA THR A 114 14.28 10.52 -25.65
C THR A 114 15.63 11.17 -25.88
N LEU A 115 16.36 11.49 -24.81
CA LEU A 115 17.69 12.12 -24.91
C LEU A 115 18.69 11.24 -25.66
N MET A 116 18.76 9.95 -25.34
CA MET A 116 19.63 9.01 -26.05
C MET A 116 19.26 8.89 -27.53
N GLY A 117 17.97 8.88 -27.82
CA GLY A 117 17.50 8.82 -29.20
C GLY A 117 17.79 10.09 -30.01
N LEU A 118 17.68 11.26 -29.40
CA LEU A 118 18.07 12.53 -30.04
C LEU A 118 19.58 12.61 -30.25
N MET A 119 20.36 12.20 -29.27
CA MET A 119 21.81 12.14 -29.39
C MET A 119 22.24 11.28 -30.59
N GLN A 120 21.63 10.10 -30.76
CA GLN A 120 21.90 9.21 -31.86
C GLN A 120 21.46 9.81 -33.21
N LEU A 121 20.32 10.51 -33.24
CA LEU A 121 19.84 11.23 -34.44
C LEU A 121 20.85 12.28 -34.87
N PHE A 122 21.31 13.17 -33.98
CA PHE A 122 22.28 14.19 -34.28
C PHE A 122 23.64 13.63 -34.66
N PHE A 123 24.07 12.54 -34.04
CA PHE A 123 25.28 11.84 -34.41
C PHE A 123 25.24 11.35 -35.90
N ASN A 124 24.12 10.74 -36.28
CA ASN A 124 23.93 10.25 -37.64
C ASN A 124 23.93 11.41 -38.67
N ILE A 125 23.22 12.51 -38.37
CA ILE A 125 23.20 13.70 -39.22
C ILE A 125 24.63 14.25 -39.42
N ASN A 126 25.41 14.34 -38.36
CA ASN A 126 26.78 14.80 -38.43
C ASN A 126 27.70 13.86 -39.23
N ALA A 127 27.45 12.57 -39.20
CA ALA A 127 28.23 11.55 -39.89
C ALA A 127 27.91 11.50 -41.41
N THR A 128 26.64 11.69 -41.78
CA THR A 128 26.18 11.58 -43.17
C THR A 128 26.16 12.90 -43.91
N GLY A 129 26.10 14.04 -43.20
CA GLY A 129 25.93 15.36 -43.77
C GLY A 129 24.56 15.63 -44.41
N GLU A 130 23.59 14.70 -44.22
CA GLU A 130 22.24 14.84 -44.74
C GLU A 130 21.34 15.63 -43.76
N TYR A 131 20.73 16.70 -44.27
CA TYR A 131 19.89 17.64 -43.50
C TYR A 131 18.43 17.64 -43.98
N GLU A 132 17.89 16.48 -44.33
CA GLU A 132 16.47 16.41 -44.69
C GLU A 132 15.57 16.69 -43.48
N LEU A 133 14.76 17.74 -43.57
CA LEU A 133 13.85 18.17 -42.49
C LEU A 133 12.84 17.08 -42.14
N SER A 134 12.39 16.31 -43.13
CA SER A 134 11.46 15.16 -42.92
C SER A 134 12.07 14.06 -42.05
N THR A 135 13.35 13.73 -42.29
CA THR A 135 14.10 12.71 -41.52
C THR A 135 14.31 13.17 -40.08
N ILE A 136 14.64 14.44 -39.86
CA ILE A 136 14.79 15.01 -38.51
C ILE A 136 13.49 15.04 -37.79
N ALA A 137 12.38 15.48 -38.40
CA ALA A 137 11.06 15.54 -37.78
C ALA A 137 10.53 14.13 -37.41
N GLY A 138 10.69 13.15 -38.30
CA GLY A 138 10.33 11.77 -38.06
C GLY A 138 11.13 11.13 -36.91
N GLY A 139 12.43 11.42 -36.86
CA GLY A 139 13.31 10.98 -35.77
C GLY A 139 12.87 11.53 -34.40
N ILE A 140 12.63 12.83 -34.31
CA ILE A 140 12.15 13.49 -33.09
C ILE A 140 10.79 12.92 -32.67
N TYR A 141 9.81 12.82 -33.58
CA TYR A 141 8.50 12.28 -33.32
C TYR A 141 8.55 10.89 -32.67
N THR A 142 9.34 9.98 -33.24
CA THR A 142 9.49 8.62 -32.71
C THR A 142 10.07 8.59 -31.29
N LYS A 143 10.96 9.54 -30.95
CA LYS A 143 11.57 9.61 -29.61
C LYS A 143 10.60 10.22 -28.58
N LEU A 144 9.78 11.18 -28.99
CA LEU A 144 8.74 11.75 -28.12
C LEU A 144 7.71 10.70 -27.67
N ILE A 145 7.36 9.74 -28.52
CA ILE A 145 6.46 8.63 -28.15
C ILE A 145 7.01 7.87 -26.92
N THR A 146 8.32 7.64 -26.85
CA THR A 146 8.92 6.95 -25.69
C THR A 146 8.75 7.73 -24.40
N SER A 147 8.89 9.06 -24.44
CA SER A 147 8.70 9.94 -23.29
C SER A 147 7.25 9.93 -22.82
N ILE A 148 6.31 10.09 -23.76
CA ILE A 148 4.87 10.05 -23.47
C ILE A 148 4.49 8.70 -22.84
N THR A 149 5.00 7.60 -23.38
CA THR A 149 4.74 6.25 -22.80
C THR A 149 5.25 6.16 -21.37
N GLY A 150 6.44 6.66 -21.06
CA GLY A 150 6.99 6.68 -19.70
C GLY A 150 6.16 7.52 -18.74
N LEU A 151 5.68 8.68 -19.17
CA LEU A 151 4.79 9.56 -18.39
C LEU A 151 3.45 8.89 -18.11
N VAL A 152 2.82 8.26 -19.09
CA VAL A 152 1.53 7.57 -18.92
C VAL A 152 1.66 6.40 -17.94
N ILE A 153 2.72 5.60 -18.06
CA ILE A 153 2.97 4.49 -17.13
C ILE A 153 3.21 5.01 -15.71
N GLY A 154 3.98 6.09 -15.57
CA GLY A 154 4.20 6.74 -14.28
C GLY A 154 2.92 7.26 -13.63
N LEU A 155 2.05 7.89 -14.43
CA LEU A 155 0.75 8.38 -13.97
C LEU A 155 -0.16 7.23 -13.52
N ILE A 156 -0.24 6.15 -14.29
CA ILE A 156 -1.02 4.96 -13.91
C ILE A 156 -0.49 4.39 -12.58
N ALA A 157 0.81 4.17 -12.46
CA ALA A 157 1.41 3.64 -11.24
C ALA A 157 1.16 4.55 -10.01
N TYR A 158 1.18 5.87 -10.20
CA TYR A 158 0.86 6.85 -9.17
C TYR A 158 -0.60 6.74 -8.71
N MET A 159 -1.54 6.63 -9.64
CA MET A 159 -2.96 6.45 -9.30
C MET A 159 -3.20 5.15 -8.54
N LEU A 160 -2.61 4.04 -9.01
CA LEU A 160 -2.71 2.73 -8.35
C LEU A 160 -2.12 2.76 -6.94
N HIS A 161 -0.98 3.43 -6.75
CA HIS A 161 -0.36 3.64 -5.44
C HIS A 161 -1.30 4.38 -4.48
N ASN A 162 -1.88 5.51 -4.90
CA ASN A 162 -2.78 6.30 -4.06
C ASN A 162 -4.04 5.53 -3.65
N ILE A 163 -4.61 4.73 -4.57
CA ILE A 163 -5.76 3.88 -4.25
C ILE A 163 -5.43 2.89 -3.13
N LEU A 164 -4.28 2.22 -3.21
CA LEU A 164 -3.84 1.28 -2.18
C LEU A 164 -3.52 1.98 -0.85
N HIS A 165 -2.82 3.10 -0.92
CA HIS A 165 -2.46 3.87 0.28
C HIS A 165 -3.70 4.29 1.07
N THR A 166 -4.72 4.83 0.39
CA THR A 166 -6.01 5.16 1.03
C THR A 166 -6.68 3.94 1.66
N GLN A 167 -6.57 2.75 1.07
CA GLN A 167 -7.13 1.54 1.66
C GLN A 167 -6.37 1.09 2.92
N VAL A 168 -5.05 1.23 2.91
CA VAL A 168 -4.19 0.96 4.07
C VAL A 168 -4.50 1.93 5.22
N GLU A 169 -4.62 3.23 4.92
CA GLU A 169 -5.02 4.25 5.92
C GLU A 169 -6.40 3.94 6.54
N LYS A 170 -7.36 3.52 5.73
CA LYS A 170 -8.67 3.09 6.26
C LYS A 170 -8.56 1.90 7.21
N ALA A 171 -7.65 0.95 6.94
CA ALA A 171 -7.40 -0.17 7.85
C ALA A 171 -6.76 0.31 9.16
N LEU A 172 -5.82 1.26 9.12
CA LEU A 172 -5.22 1.87 10.29
C LEU A 172 -6.27 2.58 11.16
N ASN A 173 -7.06 3.48 10.57
CA ASN A 173 -8.11 4.20 11.29
C ASN A 173 -9.09 3.24 11.98
N LYS A 174 -9.39 2.10 11.35
CA LYS A 174 -10.24 1.06 11.94
C LYS A 174 -9.58 0.36 13.14
N MET A 175 -8.27 0.13 13.06
CA MET A 175 -7.49 -0.41 14.19
C MET A 175 -7.45 0.57 15.35
N GLU A 176 -7.16 1.84 15.10
CA GLU A 176 -7.12 2.90 16.11
C GLU A 176 -8.48 3.07 16.83
N ALA A 177 -9.57 3.14 16.05
CA ALA A 177 -10.91 3.20 16.62
C ALA A 177 -11.23 1.98 17.50
N SER A 178 -10.90 0.76 17.02
CA SER A 178 -11.10 -0.46 17.79
C SER A 178 -10.21 -0.56 19.03
N ALA A 179 -9.00 0.04 18.98
CA ALA A 179 -8.13 0.10 20.14
C ALA A 179 -8.70 1.04 21.22
N ALA A 180 -9.19 2.21 20.82
CA ALA A 180 -9.86 3.14 21.73
C ALA A 180 -11.07 2.48 22.39
N ASP A 181 -11.96 1.89 21.59
CA ASP A 181 -13.15 1.17 22.10
C ASP A 181 -12.78 0.07 23.11
N PHE A 182 -11.69 -0.65 22.86
CA PHE A 182 -11.21 -1.72 23.75
C PHE A 182 -10.66 -1.16 25.06
N LEU A 183 -9.87 -0.09 25.01
CA LEU A 183 -9.30 0.54 26.19
C LEU A 183 -10.38 1.17 27.08
N ASP A 184 -11.40 1.78 26.47
CA ASP A 184 -12.56 2.32 27.19
C ASP A 184 -13.28 1.22 28.00
N VAL A 185 -13.48 0.05 27.39
CA VAL A 185 -14.10 -1.10 28.08
C VAL A 185 -13.29 -1.56 29.30
N LEU A 186 -11.95 -1.47 29.24
CA LEU A 186 -11.10 -1.84 30.37
C LEU A 186 -11.10 -0.79 31.49
N GLN A 187 -11.51 0.44 31.21
CA GLN A 187 -11.61 1.54 32.17
C GLN A 187 -13.02 1.70 32.74
N GLU A 188 -14.04 1.09 32.11
CA GLU A 188 -15.39 1.06 32.69
C GLU A 188 -15.34 0.30 34.03
N PRO A 189 -15.86 0.86 35.15
CA PRO A 189 -15.93 0.13 36.41
C PRO A 189 -16.82 -1.11 36.24
N THR A 190 -16.24 -2.29 36.48
CA THR A 190 -16.99 -3.53 36.51
C THR A 190 -18.13 -3.41 37.54
N ARG A 191 -19.36 -3.53 37.07
CA ARG A 191 -20.55 -3.58 37.93
C ARG A 191 -20.61 -4.87 38.73
#